data_b5d3d9ee44d16e6c814ddaeb035e5a17
#
_entry.id   b5d3d9ee44d16e6c814ddaeb035e5a17
#
_cell.length_a   1.000
_cell.length_b   1.000
_cell.length_c   1.000
_cell.angle_alpha   90.00
_cell.angle_beta   90.00
_cell.angle_gamma   90.00
#
_symmetry.space_group_name_H-M   'P 1'
#
loop_
_entity.id
_entity.type
_entity.pdbx_description
1 polymer ?
#
loop_
_entity_poly.entity_id
_entity_poly.type
_entity_poly.pdbx_seq_one_letter_code
_entity_poly.pdbx_strand_id
1 'polypeptide(L)'
;MIPPPNVTGSLHMGHGFQNTLMDIMTRLKRMQQYDVLWQVGTDHAGIATQLVVERKLEGEGKTRESLGRSKFEKEIWKWKKYSGNTITKQLRRLGSSVDWSSEKFTMDADFSDAVSEVFCKLYDEGLIYKGYRLVNWDPSLQTALSDLEVSNEEESSFIWNIKYEHDSGHLTVATTRPETLLGDMAVAVNPNDKRYKKLIGKTVKLPLTDREIPVIADDYVDMSFGTGCLKVTPAHDFNDFEIGKRHKLEFLNILNKDGTLNENAPKKYQNLKMLEARKIIIEDLDQANLLAGSEKHKLAIPRGERTGEILEPYLTEQWYLKTKNLAQEASKLVRNGKVQFVPKNWEKTFFNWMKDIEDWCISRQLWWGHRIPAWYDENKKVYVGKSEAEVRKRNKVSGTLTRDEEYWIPGFLRNCGLLRP
;
A
#
# COMPACT_ATOMS: atom_id res chain seq x y z
N MET A 1 17.59 -18.53 -13.37
CA MET A 1 16.94 -17.32 -13.93
C MET A 1 17.69 -16.11 -13.36
N ILE A 2 17.95 -15.09 -14.20
CA ILE A 2 18.50 -13.81 -13.74
C ILE A 2 17.40 -13.08 -12.95
N PRO A 3 17.71 -12.40 -11.82
CA PRO A 3 16.77 -11.45 -11.26
C PRO A 3 16.49 -10.35 -12.29
N PRO A 4 15.25 -10.23 -12.80
CA PRO A 4 14.99 -9.38 -13.95
C PRO A 4 15.18 -7.90 -13.61
N PRO A 5 16.08 -7.16 -14.27
CA PRO A 5 16.24 -5.74 -14.03
C PRO A 5 14.98 -4.97 -14.42
N ASN A 6 14.66 -3.94 -13.64
CA ASN A 6 13.57 -3.03 -13.95
C ASN A 6 13.89 -2.20 -15.19
N VAL A 7 12.90 -1.96 -16.04
CA VAL A 7 13.03 -1.06 -17.20
C VAL A 7 12.97 0.42 -16.80
N THR A 8 13.68 0.79 -15.74
CA THR A 8 13.73 2.15 -15.18
C THR A 8 14.93 2.97 -15.61
N GLY A 9 15.88 2.35 -16.34
CA GLY A 9 17.10 3.02 -16.80
C GLY A 9 18.15 2.03 -17.31
N SER A 10 19.39 2.27 -16.95
CA SER A 10 20.55 1.42 -17.26
C SER A 10 20.96 0.57 -16.06
N LEU A 11 21.76 -0.48 -16.31
CA LEU A 11 22.36 -1.28 -15.24
C LEU A 11 23.42 -0.49 -14.47
N HIS A 12 23.58 -0.79 -13.20
CA HIS A 12 24.63 -0.27 -12.33
C HIS A 12 25.56 -1.40 -11.85
N MET A 13 26.62 -1.05 -11.11
CA MET A 13 27.65 -2.01 -10.66
C MET A 13 27.08 -3.21 -9.90
N GLY A 14 26.02 -3.03 -9.09
CA GLY A 14 25.36 -4.14 -8.39
C GLY A 14 24.79 -5.20 -9.35
N HIS A 15 24.20 -4.79 -10.46
CA HIS A 15 23.75 -5.72 -11.51
C HIS A 15 24.94 -6.44 -12.15
N GLY A 16 26.03 -5.71 -12.43
CA GLY A 16 27.26 -6.29 -12.99
C GLY A 16 27.83 -7.37 -12.06
N PHE A 17 27.98 -7.05 -10.78
CA PHE A 17 28.49 -7.97 -9.77
C PHE A 17 27.62 -9.23 -9.67
N GLN A 18 26.31 -9.08 -9.51
CA GLN A 18 25.36 -10.19 -9.40
C GLN A 18 25.40 -11.10 -10.64
N ASN A 19 25.36 -10.50 -11.83
CA ASN A 19 25.37 -11.27 -13.07
C ASN A 19 26.71 -12.00 -13.27
N THR A 20 27.82 -11.39 -12.89
CA THR A 20 29.15 -12.04 -12.95
C THR A 20 29.20 -13.27 -12.08
N LEU A 21 28.72 -13.20 -10.83
CA LEU A 21 28.67 -14.36 -9.92
C LEU A 21 27.81 -15.49 -10.50
N MET A 22 26.65 -15.17 -11.03
CA MET A 22 25.75 -16.16 -11.67
C MET A 22 26.37 -16.76 -12.92
N ASP A 23 27.06 -15.95 -13.72
CA ASP A 23 27.71 -16.40 -14.96
C ASP A 23 28.88 -17.35 -14.68
N ILE A 24 29.68 -17.07 -13.65
CA ILE A 24 30.75 -17.96 -13.20
C ILE A 24 30.18 -19.36 -12.88
N MET A 25 29.11 -19.42 -12.10
CA MET A 25 28.49 -20.70 -11.72
C MET A 25 27.87 -21.41 -12.94
N THR A 26 27.23 -20.66 -13.83
CA THR A 26 26.63 -21.19 -15.05
C THR A 26 27.70 -21.78 -15.97
N ARG A 27 28.80 -21.06 -16.21
CA ARG A 27 29.93 -21.53 -17.02
C ARG A 27 30.60 -22.75 -16.43
N LEU A 28 30.85 -22.73 -15.11
CA LEU A 28 31.44 -23.88 -14.39
C LEU A 28 30.58 -25.12 -14.58
N LYS A 29 29.26 -25.03 -14.43
CA LYS A 29 28.37 -26.17 -14.60
C LYS A 29 28.33 -26.69 -16.04
N ARG A 30 28.34 -25.81 -17.03
CA ARG A 30 28.46 -26.21 -18.44
C ARG A 30 29.80 -26.89 -18.74
N MET A 31 30.91 -26.41 -18.18
CA MET A 31 32.21 -27.09 -18.28
C MET A 31 32.22 -28.47 -17.63
N GLN A 32 31.40 -28.69 -16.60
CA GLN A 32 31.16 -29.96 -15.96
C GLN A 32 30.13 -30.83 -16.69
N GLN A 33 29.75 -30.49 -17.92
CA GLN A 33 28.80 -31.22 -18.77
C GLN A 33 27.34 -31.24 -18.25
N TYR A 34 26.97 -30.29 -17.38
CA TYR A 34 25.56 -30.10 -17.02
C TYR A 34 24.82 -29.35 -18.14
N ASP A 35 23.59 -29.73 -18.39
CA ASP A 35 22.66 -28.92 -19.18
C ASP A 35 22.16 -27.75 -18.32
N VAL A 36 22.50 -26.51 -18.71
CA VAL A 36 22.25 -25.33 -17.92
C VAL A 36 21.53 -24.27 -18.75
N LEU A 37 20.24 -24.05 -18.47
CA LEU A 37 19.49 -22.90 -18.96
C LEU A 37 19.65 -21.72 -17.98
N TRP A 38 20.24 -20.63 -18.46
CA TRP A 38 20.25 -19.36 -17.72
C TRP A 38 19.30 -18.37 -18.39
N GLN A 39 18.06 -18.36 -17.87
CA GLN A 39 16.95 -17.52 -18.37
C GLN A 39 17.21 -16.05 -18.10
N VAL A 40 17.05 -15.21 -19.13
CA VAL A 40 17.15 -13.75 -19.09
C VAL A 40 15.79 -13.09 -19.27
N GLY A 41 15.62 -11.90 -18.70
CA GLY A 41 14.42 -11.09 -18.89
C GLY A 41 14.53 -9.73 -18.19
N THR A 42 13.51 -8.91 -18.39
CA THR A 42 13.36 -7.58 -17.77
C THR A 42 12.00 -7.46 -17.08
N ASP A 43 11.95 -6.66 -16.02
CA ASP A 43 10.72 -6.42 -15.26
C ASP A 43 10.08 -5.08 -15.67
N HIS A 44 8.77 -5.09 -15.85
CA HIS A 44 7.99 -3.87 -16.14
C HIS A 44 7.94 -2.87 -14.97
N ALA A 45 8.18 -3.34 -13.73
CA ALA A 45 8.36 -2.53 -12.53
C ALA A 45 7.27 -1.46 -12.31
N GLY A 46 6.02 -1.81 -12.50
CA GLY A 46 4.79 -1.01 -12.30
C GLY A 46 4.99 0.46 -11.92
N ILE A 47 4.95 0.76 -10.62
CA ILE A 47 5.09 2.11 -10.06
C ILE A 47 6.38 2.80 -10.52
N ALA A 48 7.52 2.11 -10.45
CA ALA A 48 8.81 2.74 -10.72
C ALA A 48 8.97 3.18 -12.17
N THR A 49 8.51 2.36 -13.13
CA THR A 49 8.56 2.70 -14.56
C THR A 49 7.56 3.81 -14.90
N GLN A 50 6.36 3.76 -14.31
CA GLN A 50 5.37 4.82 -14.49
C GLN A 50 5.92 6.16 -14.02
N LEU A 51 6.50 6.24 -12.81
CA LEU A 51 7.11 7.46 -12.25
C LEU A 51 8.24 8.02 -13.13
N VAL A 52 9.10 7.15 -13.68
CA VAL A 52 10.17 7.62 -14.58
C VAL A 52 9.60 8.30 -15.81
N VAL A 53 8.51 7.74 -16.37
CA VAL A 53 7.87 8.33 -17.56
C VAL A 53 7.09 9.59 -17.20
N GLU A 54 6.42 9.64 -16.06
CA GLU A 54 5.76 10.85 -15.54
C GLU A 54 6.75 12.00 -15.38
N ARG A 55 7.85 11.80 -14.67
CA ARG A 55 8.92 12.81 -14.49
C ARG A 55 9.50 13.31 -15.83
N LYS A 56 9.67 12.40 -16.80
CA LYS A 56 10.11 12.78 -18.14
C LYS A 56 9.08 13.69 -18.83
N LEU A 57 7.80 13.33 -18.76
CA LEU A 57 6.71 14.12 -19.37
C LEU A 57 6.53 15.47 -18.68
N GLU A 58 6.67 15.53 -17.35
CA GLU A 58 6.65 16.78 -16.58
C GLU A 58 7.74 17.75 -17.06
N GLY A 59 8.96 17.23 -17.33
CA GLY A 59 10.04 18.00 -17.95
C GLY A 59 9.69 18.53 -19.35
N GLU A 60 8.69 17.94 -20.02
CA GLU A 60 8.14 18.39 -21.30
C GLU A 60 6.86 19.25 -21.11
N GLY A 61 6.47 19.59 -19.88
CA GLY A 61 5.26 20.34 -19.56
C GLY A 61 3.95 19.56 -19.78
N LYS A 62 3.99 18.23 -19.69
CA LYS A 62 2.85 17.33 -19.90
C LYS A 62 2.59 16.50 -18.63
N THR A 63 1.32 16.19 -18.36
CA THR A 63 0.91 15.25 -17.32
C THR A 63 0.22 14.04 -17.94
N ARG A 64 0.14 12.92 -17.20
CA ARG A 64 -0.60 11.73 -17.66
C ARG A 64 -2.08 12.05 -17.92
N GLU A 65 -2.69 12.88 -17.08
CA GLU A 65 -4.08 13.32 -17.20
C GLU A 65 -4.29 14.12 -18.49
N SER A 66 -3.36 15.05 -18.81
CA SER A 66 -3.44 15.88 -20.04
C SER A 66 -3.31 15.04 -21.31
N LEU A 67 -2.55 13.93 -21.26
CA LEU A 67 -2.39 13.01 -22.39
C LEU A 67 -3.55 12.02 -22.51
N GLY A 68 -4.15 11.65 -21.40
CA GLY A 68 -5.08 10.53 -21.31
C GLY A 68 -4.38 9.16 -21.41
N ARG A 69 -5.04 8.14 -20.87
CA ARG A 69 -4.47 6.80 -20.64
C ARG A 69 -3.79 6.18 -21.87
N SER A 70 -4.50 6.11 -22.99
CA SER A 70 -3.98 5.43 -24.18
C SER A 70 -2.69 6.04 -24.75
N LYS A 71 -2.55 7.38 -24.69
CA LYS A 71 -1.32 8.04 -25.12
C LYS A 71 -0.21 7.87 -24.10
N PHE A 72 -0.53 7.94 -22.82
CA PHE A 72 0.42 7.72 -21.73
C PHE A 72 0.99 6.30 -21.77
N GLU A 73 0.16 5.26 -21.92
CA GLU A 73 0.63 3.87 -22.11
C GLU A 73 1.59 3.74 -23.29
N LYS A 74 1.31 4.41 -24.41
CA LYS A 74 2.24 4.43 -25.57
C LYS A 74 3.60 5.03 -25.22
N GLU A 75 3.64 6.08 -24.40
CA GLU A 75 4.91 6.66 -23.95
C GLU A 75 5.68 5.70 -23.03
N ILE A 76 4.99 4.95 -22.18
CA ILE A 76 5.64 3.92 -21.35
C ILE A 76 6.20 2.79 -22.24
N TRP A 77 5.47 2.33 -23.24
CA TRP A 77 5.99 1.32 -24.17
C TRP A 77 7.20 1.81 -24.97
N LYS A 78 7.26 3.09 -25.37
CA LYS A 78 8.46 3.69 -25.97
C LYS A 78 9.65 3.68 -25.00
N TRP A 79 9.39 4.06 -23.74
CA TRP A 79 10.40 4.01 -22.70
C TRP A 79 10.89 2.60 -22.44
N LYS A 80 10.00 1.61 -22.31
CA LYS A 80 10.33 0.18 -22.18
C LYS A 80 11.27 -0.28 -23.31
N LYS A 81 10.96 0.07 -24.53
CA LYS A 81 11.80 -0.28 -25.68
C LYS A 81 13.21 0.33 -25.57
N TYR A 82 13.30 1.59 -25.15
CA TYR A 82 14.58 2.28 -24.95
C TYR A 82 15.39 1.65 -23.81
N SER A 83 14.83 1.57 -22.62
CA SER A 83 15.47 1.07 -21.40
C SER A 83 15.80 -0.43 -21.51
N GLY A 84 14.86 -1.25 -21.95
CA GLY A 84 15.06 -2.70 -22.16
C GLY A 84 16.20 -2.99 -23.14
N ASN A 85 16.22 -2.31 -24.28
CA ASN A 85 17.33 -2.45 -25.26
C ASN A 85 18.68 -2.02 -24.66
N THR A 86 18.71 -1.00 -23.82
CA THR A 86 19.93 -0.55 -23.13
C THR A 86 20.43 -1.63 -22.18
N ILE A 87 19.54 -2.19 -21.35
CA ILE A 87 19.83 -3.29 -20.41
C ILE A 87 20.39 -4.50 -21.15
N THR A 88 19.71 -4.95 -22.19
CA THR A 88 20.13 -6.10 -23.01
C THR A 88 21.52 -5.88 -23.64
N LYS A 89 21.78 -4.69 -24.20
CA LYS A 89 23.10 -4.35 -24.72
C LYS A 89 24.20 -4.37 -23.65
N GLN A 90 23.90 -3.86 -22.44
CA GLN A 90 24.84 -3.88 -21.33
C GLN A 90 25.15 -5.31 -20.87
N LEU A 91 24.14 -6.18 -20.74
CA LEU A 91 24.35 -7.60 -20.41
C LEU A 91 25.18 -8.33 -21.44
N ARG A 92 24.94 -8.07 -22.73
CA ARG A 92 25.76 -8.62 -23.84
C ARG A 92 27.20 -8.13 -23.76
N ARG A 93 27.42 -6.86 -23.44
CA ARG A 93 28.76 -6.28 -23.29
C ARG A 93 29.50 -6.83 -22.08
N LEU A 94 28.80 -7.18 -20.99
CA LEU A 94 29.36 -7.90 -19.85
C LEU A 94 29.74 -9.35 -20.18
N GLY A 95 29.32 -9.86 -21.33
CA GLY A 95 29.59 -11.22 -21.76
C GLY A 95 28.73 -12.27 -21.06
N SER A 96 27.60 -11.88 -20.48
CA SER A 96 26.67 -12.80 -19.79
C SER A 96 26.24 -13.94 -20.69
N SER A 97 26.47 -15.18 -20.28
CA SER A 97 26.20 -16.38 -21.08
C SER A 97 24.77 -16.90 -20.95
N VAL A 98 23.82 -15.97 -20.92
CA VAL A 98 22.38 -16.26 -20.86
C VAL A 98 21.86 -16.83 -22.19
N ASP A 99 20.73 -17.51 -22.14
CA ASP A 99 20.02 -17.90 -23.34
C ASP A 99 19.21 -16.71 -23.90
N TRP A 100 19.77 -16.07 -24.90
CA TRP A 100 19.16 -14.91 -25.56
C TRP A 100 17.91 -15.25 -26.38
N SER A 101 17.73 -16.52 -26.75
CA SER A 101 16.55 -16.97 -27.50
C SER A 101 15.30 -17.03 -26.60
N SER A 102 15.50 -17.15 -25.30
CA SER A 102 14.46 -17.22 -24.28
C SER A 102 14.25 -15.89 -23.54
N GLU A 103 14.77 -14.76 -24.04
CA GLU A 103 14.57 -13.45 -23.44
C GLU A 103 13.08 -13.13 -23.26
N LYS A 104 12.68 -12.73 -22.04
CA LYS A 104 11.29 -12.44 -21.68
C LYS A 104 11.15 -11.09 -21.01
N PHE A 105 9.98 -10.50 -21.17
CA PHE A 105 9.54 -9.32 -20.45
C PHE A 105 8.29 -9.67 -19.63
N THR A 106 8.22 -9.22 -18.39
CA THR A 106 7.14 -9.62 -17.45
C THR A 106 5.73 -9.24 -17.90
N MET A 107 5.56 -8.39 -18.93
CA MET A 107 4.27 -8.11 -19.57
C MET A 107 4.14 -8.69 -20.99
N ASP A 108 4.96 -9.66 -21.37
CA ASP A 108 4.70 -10.43 -22.58
C ASP A 108 3.35 -11.15 -22.48
N ALA A 109 2.76 -11.46 -23.65
CA ALA A 109 1.38 -11.97 -23.70
C ALA A 109 1.18 -13.27 -22.89
N ASP A 110 2.14 -14.20 -22.95
CA ASP A 110 2.13 -15.46 -22.22
C ASP A 110 2.20 -15.25 -20.70
N PHE A 111 3.02 -14.29 -20.22
CA PHE A 111 3.06 -13.92 -18.79
C PHE A 111 1.78 -13.23 -18.35
N SER A 112 1.25 -12.32 -19.14
CA SER A 112 -0.03 -11.63 -18.84
C SER A 112 -1.20 -12.62 -18.76
N ASP A 113 -1.21 -13.63 -19.62
CA ASP A 113 -2.22 -14.70 -19.59
C ASP A 113 -2.06 -15.57 -18.33
N ALA A 114 -0.84 -15.96 -17.98
CA ALA A 114 -0.54 -16.72 -16.77
C ALA A 114 -0.96 -15.95 -15.50
N VAL A 115 -0.67 -14.63 -15.41
CA VAL A 115 -1.11 -13.78 -14.29
C VAL A 115 -2.62 -13.76 -14.17
N SER A 116 -3.32 -13.58 -15.30
CA SER A 116 -4.79 -13.59 -15.33
C SER A 116 -5.37 -14.94 -14.91
N GLU A 117 -4.77 -16.05 -15.36
CA GLU A 117 -5.18 -17.40 -14.97
C GLU A 117 -5.02 -17.66 -13.48
N VAL A 118 -3.85 -17.32 -12.93
CA VAL A 118 -3.58 -17.48 -11.49
C VAL A 118 -4.53 -16.61 -10.67
N PHE A 119 -4.79 -15.37 -11.10
CA PHE A 119 -5.76 -14.50 -10.42
C PHE A 119 -7.14 -15.15 -10.38
N CYS A 120 -7.64 -15.61 -11.53
CA CYS A 120 -8.97 -16.26 -11.61
C CYS A 120 -9.02 -17.51 -10.72
N LYS A 121 -7.98 -18.36 -10.74
CA LYS A 121 -7.90 -19.56 -9.92
C LYS A 121 -7.95 -19.24 -8.42
N LEU A 122 -7.11 -18.30 -7.97
CA LEU A 122 -7.08 -17.90 -6.55
C LEU A 122 -8.40 -17.24 -6.10
N TYR A 123 -9.07 -16.51 -7.00
CA TYR A 123 -10.40 -15.97 -6.72
C TYR A 123 -11.44 -17.09 -6.56
N ASP A 124 -11.42 -18.10 -7.42
CA ASP A 124 -12.33 -19.26 -7.35
C ASP A 124 -12.10 -20.09 -6.09
N GLU A 125 -10.86 -20.17 -5.63
CA GLU A 125 -10.49 -20.81 -4.35
C GLU A 125 -10.86 -19.94 -3.12
N GLY A 126 -11.40 -18.73 -3.34
CA GLY A 126 -11.76 -17.78 -2.27
C GLY A 126 -10.56 -17.18 -1.53
N LEU A 127 -9.39 -17.28 -2.12
CA LEU A 127 -8.15 -16.67 -1.59
C LEU A 127 -8.01 -15.20 -2.01
N ILE A 128 -8.43 -14.84 -3.22
CA ILE A 128 -8.54 -13.43 -3.64
C ILE A 128 -9.95 -12.93 -3.37
N TYR A 129 -10.04 -11.71 -2.83
CA TYR A 129 -11.29 -11.03 -2.58
C TYR A 129 -11.15 -9.52 -2.73
N LYS A 130 -12.26 -8.82 -2.96
CA LYS A 130 -12.34 -7.36 -2.93
C LYS A 130 -12.86 -6.91 -1.57
N GLY A 131 -12.19 -5.95 -0.93
CA GLY A 131 -12.54 -5.51 0.40
C GLY A 131 -12.29 -4.02 0.63
N TYR A 132 -13.13 -3.44 1.49
CA TYR A 132 -13.03 -2.05 1.92
C TYR A 132 -12.20 -1.99 3.21
N ARG A 133 -10.97 -1.49 3.13
CA ARG A 133 -10.01 -1.45 4.23
C ARG A 133 -9.16 -0.19 4.20
N LEU A 134 -8.51 0.12 5.31
CA LEU A 134 -7.40 1.08 5.32
C LEU A 134 -6.19 0.51 4.57
N VAL A 135 -5.58 1.38 3.78
CA VAL A 135 -4.33 1.11 3.06
C VAL A 135 -3.35 2.25 3.30
N ASN A 136 -2.06 1.96 3.11
CA ASN A 136 -1.05 3.01 2.95
C ASN A 136 -1.28 3.67 1.59
N TRP A 137 -1.72 4.92 1.59
CA TRP A 137 -2.07 5.66 0.39
C TRP A 137 -1.02 6.71 0.08
N ASP A 138 -0.52 6.70 -1.14
CA ASP A 138 0.36 7.75 -1.65
C ASP A 138 -0.49 8.83 -2.34
N PRO A 139 -0.61 10.03 -1.74
CA PRO A 139 -1.47 11.08 -2.29
C PRO A 139 -0.92 11.71 -3.58
N SER A 140 0.40 11.63 -3.81
CA SER A 140 1.02 12.12 -5.05
C SER A 140 0.73 11.20 -6.23
N LEU A 141 0.86 9.88 -6.02
CA LEU A 141 0.54 8.88 -7.04
C LEU A 141 -0.94 8.53 -7.11
N GLN A 142 -1.71 8.89 -6.08
CA GLN A 142 -3.11 8.51 -5.89
C GLN A 142 -3.31 6.99 -6.00
N THR A 143 -2.50 6.23 -5.28
CA THR A 143 -2.52 4.77 -5.29
C THR A 143 -2.23 4.17 -3.91
N ALA A 144 -2.79 2.98 -3.68
CA ALA A 144 -2.42 2.16 -2.53
C ALA A 144 -0.98 1.63 -2.68
N LEU A 145 -0.28 1.52 -1.56
CA LEU A 145 1.03 0.87 -1.44
C LEU A 145 0.94 -0.32 -0.48
N SER A 146 1.77 -1.35 -0.71
CA SER A 146 1.96 -2.43 0.26
C SER A 146 2.99 -2.02 1.31
N ASP A 147 3.01 -2.72 2.45
CA ASP A 147 3.96 -2.45 3.54
C ASP A 147 5.43 -2.55 3.11
N LEU A 148 5.71 -3.35 2.08
CA LEU A 148 7.06 -3.48 1.49
C LEU A 148 7.52 -2.23 0.70
N GLU A 149 6.59 -1.35 0.35
CA GLU A 149 6.83 -0.11 -0.39
C GLU A 149 6.86 1.12 0.54
N VAL A 150 6.76 0.87 1.87
CA VAL A 150 6.78 1.91 2.91
C VAL A 150 8.15 1.96 3.58
N SER A 151 8.72 3.15 3.67
CA SER A 151 9.88 3.46 4.51
C SER A 151 9.44 4.29 5.70
N ASN A 152 9.90 3.92 6.90
CA ASN A 152 9.64 4.70 8.10
C ASN A 152 10.85 5.57 8.42
N GLU A 153 10.65 6.88 8.49
CA GLU A 153 11.69 7.86 8.80
C GLU A 153 11.41 8.50 10.16
N GLU A 154 12.43 8.50 11.05
CA GLU A 154 12.30 9.18 12.34
C GLU A 154 12.40 10.69 12.17
N GLU A 155 11.35 11.39 12.55
CA GLU A 155 11.29 12.85 12.51
C GLU A 155 10.92 13.43 13.88
N SER A 156 11.45 14.66 14.14
CA SER A 156 11.04 15.44 15.31
C SER A 156 9.71 16.13 15.03
N SER A 157 8.74 15.90 15.87
CA SER A 157 7.39 16.47 15.82
C SER A 157 6.94 16.87 17.22
N PHE A 158 5.63 16.97 17.41
CA PHE A 158 5.02 17.29 18.69
C PHE A 158 3.87 16.32 18.97
N ILE A 159 3.58 16.14 20.24
CA ILE A 159 2.29 15.66 20.74
C ILE A 159 1.51 16.89 21.21
N TRP A 160 0.29 17.05 20.73
CA TRP A 160 -0.62 18.11 21.10
C TRP A 160 -1.68 17.57 22.05
N ASN A 161 -1.88 18.27 23.17
CA ASN A 161 -2.91 17.96 24.16
C ASN A 161 -4.14 18.82 23.87
N ILE A 162 -5.25 18.19 23.49
CA ILE A 162 -6.47 18.83 23.01
C ILE A 162 -7.62 18.53 23.96
N LYS A 163 -8.40 19.56 24.36
CA LYS A 163 -9.55 19.44 25.24
C LYS A 163 -10.81 19.12 24.44
N TYR A 164 -11.48 18.05 24.81
CA TYR A 164 -12.80 17.66 24.34
C TYR A 164 -13.82 17.96 25.48
N GLU A 165 -14.64 18.96 25.27
CA GLU A 165 -15.56 19.46 26.31
C GLU A 165 -16.75 18.52 26.52
N HIS A 166 -17.27 18.48 27.75
CA HIS A 166 -18.50 17.81 28.16
C HIS A 166 -19.18 18.60 29.29
N ASP A 167 -20.40 18.27 29.65
CA ASP A 167 -21.23 19.04 30.61
C ASP A 167 -20.56 19.40 31.93
N SER A 168 -19.58 18.63 32.39
CA SER A 168 -18.94 18.81 33.69
C SER A 168 -17.44 19.09 33.63
N GLY A 169 -16.91 19.46 32.45
CA GLY A 169 -15.48 19.75 32.24
C GLY A 169 -14.98 19.37 30.87
N HIS A 170 -13.81 18.75 30.79
CA HIS A 170 -13.22 18.28 29.53
C HIS A 170 -12.41 17.02 29.74
N LEU A 171 -12.32 16.21 28.69
CA LEU A 171 -11.29 15.17 28.49
C LEU A 171 -10.12 15.79 27.72
N THR A 172 -8.89 15.44 28.11
CA THR A 172 -7.71 15.85 27.33
C THR A 172 -7.20 14.65 26.55
N VAL A 173 -7.07 14.80 25.23
CA VAL A 173 -6.55 13.80 24.30
C VAL A 173 -5.17 14.23 23.84
N ALA A 174 -4.20 13.33 23.84
CA ALA A 174 -2.86 13.56 23.30
C ALA A 174 -2.77 12.96 21.88
N THR A 175 -2.37 13.76 20.89
CA THR A 175 -2.26 13.31 19.51
C THR A 175 -1.05 13.89 18.79
N THR A 176 -0.44 13.10 17.90
CA THR A 176 0.60 13.55 16.95
C THR A 176 0.00 14.06 15.64
N ARG A 177 -1.31 13.84 15.41
CA ARG A 177 -2.02 14.17 14.17
C ARG A 177 -3.30 14.98 14.47
N PRO A 178 -3.18 16.23 14.88
CA PRO A 178 -4.34 17.06 15.21
C PRO A 178 -5.26 17.31 14.00
N GLU A 179 -4.74 17.27 12.79
CA GLU A 179 -5.52 17.44 11.55
C GLU A 179 -6.57 16.35 11.33
N THR A 180 -6.35 15.14 11.86
CA THR A 180 -7.32 14.05 11.72
C THR A 180 -8.48 14.11 12.71
N LEU A 181 -8.42 15.01 13.72
CA LEU A 181 -9.49 15.15 14.70
C LEU A 181 -10.87 15.40 14.07
N LEU A 182 -10.89 16.06 12.91
CA LEU A 182 -12.13 16.34 12.19
C LEU A 182 -12.90 15.07 11.76
N GLY A 183 -12.20 13.93 11.70
CA GLY A 183 -12.75 12.61 11.40
C GLY A 183 -12.98 11.73 12.63
N ASP A 184 -12.80 12.25 13.86
CA ASP A 184 -12.98 11.44 15.06
C ASP A 184 -14.43 10.99 15.23
N MET A 185 -14.58 9.74 15.67
CA MET A 185 -15.87 9.07 15.87
C MET A 185 -16.11 8.66 17.33
N ALA A 186 -15.06 8.66 18.15
CA ALA A 186 -15.16 8.41 19.60
C ALA A 186 -13.91 8.92 20.32
N VAL A 187 -13.99 9.02 21.65
CA VAL A 187 -12.85 9.03 22.55
C VAL A 187 -12.84 7.71 23.32
N ALA A 188 -11.76 6.94 23.22
CA ALA A 188 -11.60 5.69 23.94
C ALA A 188 -10.84 5.91 25.26
N VAL A 189 -11.27 5.22 26.32
CA VAL A 189 -10.63 5.19 27.63
C VAL A 189 -10.55 3.73 28.11
N ASN A 190 -9.58 3.43 28.95
CA ASN A 190 -9.50 2.09 29.53
C ASN A 190 -10.65 1.86 30.55
N PRO A 191 -11.38 0.73 30.51
CA PRO A 191 -12.49 0.44 31.42
C PRO A 191 -12.08 0.41 32.89
N ASN A 192 -10.81 0.15 33.18
CA ASN A 192 -10.23 0.09 34.51
C ASN A 192 -9.74 1.46 35.02
N ASP A 193 -9.74 2.50 34.19
CA ASP A 193 -9.28 3.83 34.56
C ASP A 193 -10.34 4.57 35.39
N LYS A 194 -10.07 4.72 36.67
CA LYS A 194 -10.97 5.38 37.62
C LYS A 194 -11.24 6.85 37.29
N ARG A 195 -10.31 7.52 36.57
CA ARG A 195 -10.42 8.93 36.17
C ARG A 195 -11.62 9.15 35.25
N TYR A 196 -11.86 8.20 34.34
CA TYR A 196 -12.80 8.36 33.24
C TYR A 196 -14.02 7.43 33.28
N LYS A 197 -14.07 6.52 34.27
CA LYS A 197 -15.13 5.50 34.40
C LYS A 197 -16.55 6.09 34.36
N LYS A 198 -16.75 7.30 34.90
CA LYS A 198 -18.06 7.97 34.93
C LYS A 198 -18.47 8.61 33.60
N LEU A 199 -17.53 8.70 32.66
CA LEU A 199 -17.74 9.32 31.36
C LEU A 199 -18.04 8.29 30.28
N ILE A 200 -17.76 7.01 30.53
CA ILE A 200 -18.06 5.92 29.57
C ILE A 200 -19.57 5.91 29.29
N GLY A 201 -19.90 5.93 28.00
CA GLY A 201 -21.29 5.99 27.50
C GLY A 201 -21.88 7.41 27.43
N LYS A 202 -21.15 8.46 27.86
CA LYS A 202 -21.51 9.85 27.62
C LYS A 202 -20.92 10.37 26.33
N THR A 203 -21.31 11.60 25.93
CA THR A 203 -20.77 12.28 24.77
C THR A 203 -19.80 13.41 25.18
N VAL A 204 -18.91 13.76 24.26
CA VAL A 204 -18.03 14.92 24.29
C VAL A 204 -18.18 15.70 23.01
N LYS A 205 -18.01 17.01 23.03
CA LYS A 205 -17.99 17.87 21.85
C LYS A 205 -16.70 17.65 21.10
N LEU A 206 -16.81 17.39 19.80
CA LEU A 206 -15.66 17.31 18.93
C LEU A 206 -15.15 18.74 18.63
N PRO A 207 -13.89 19.06 19.00
CA PRO A 207 -13.35 20.41 18.79
C PRO A 207 -13.49 20.91 17.36
N LEU A 208 -13.74 22.22 17.19
CA LEU A 208 -13.85 22.90 15.91
C LEU A 208 -14.99 22.40 14.99
N THR A 209 -15.94 21.64 15.53
CA THR A 209 -17.12 21.13 14.82
C THR A 209 -18.38 21.24 15.68
N ASP A 210 -19.56 21.02 15.08
CA ASP A 210 -20.84 20.94 15.78
C ASP A 210 -21.20 19.49 16.19
N ARG A 211 -20.26 18.56 16.08
CA ARG A 211 -20.49 17.13 16.35
C ARG A 211 -20.24 16.78 17.82
N GLU A 212 -21.03 15.87 18.32
CA GLU A 212 -20.77 15.16 19.57
C GLU A 212 -20.40 13.71 19.28
N ILE A 213 -19.40 13.18 19.99
CA ILE A 213 -18.89 11.82 19.83
C ILE A 213 -18.91 11.08 21.17
N PRO A 214 -19.16 9.77 21.20
CA PRO A 214 -19.25 8.99 22.43
C PRO A 214 -17.88 8.76 23.07
N VAL A 215 -17.88 8.63 24.39
CA VAL A 215 -16.77 8.07 25.17
C VAL A 215 -16.98 6.57 25.28
N ILE A 216 -16.08 5.78 24.74
CA ILE A 216 -16.13 4.30 24.71
C ILE A 216 -15.07 3.69 25.64
N ALA A 217 -15.32 2.46 26.08
CA ALA A 217 -14.36 1.70 26.87
C ALA A 217 -13.63 0.69 25.98
N ASP A 218 -12.31 0.76 25.90
CA ASP A 218 -11.50 -0.20 25.14
C ASP A 218 -10.19 -0.53 25.87
N ASP A 219 -9.90 -1.83 26.04
CA ASP A 219 -8.70 -2.31 26.74
C ASP A 219 -7.39 -2.00 25.99
N TYR A 220 -7.46 -1.61 24.71
CA TYR A 220 -6.33 -1.14 23.93
C TYR A 220 -5.68 0.12 24.51
N VAL A 221 -6.45 0.94 25.22
CA VAL A 221 -5.95 2.22 25.77
C VAL A 221 -5.03 1.97 26.97
N ASP A 222 -3.78 2.39 26.86
CA ASP A 222 -2.81 2.39 27.96
C ASP A 222 -3.08 3.56 28.90
N MET A 223 -3.43 3.25 30.18
CA MET A 223 -3.72 4.23 31.20
C MET A 223 -2.51 5.09 31.61
N SER A 224 -1.30 4.62 31.33
CA SER A 224 -0.03 5.28 31.69
C SER A 224 0.56 6.12 30.55
N PHE A 225 0.08 5.95 29.33
CA PHE A 225 0.55 6.71 28.18
C PHE A 225 -0.24 7.98 27.95
N GLY A 226 0.46 9.11 27.83
CA GLY A 226 -0.13 10.43 27.62
C GLY A 226 -1.17 10.77 28.69
N THR A 227 -2.39 11.07 28.24
CA THR A 227 -3.51 11.40 29.13
C THR A 227 -4.34 10.20 29.59
N GLY A 228 -4.12 9.03 28.98
CA GLY A 228 -5.00 7.85 29.16
C GLY A 228 -6.30 7.94 28.36
N CYS A 229 -6.43 8.95 27.49
CA CYS A 229 -7.54 9.11 26.54
C CYS A 229 -7.02 9.04 25.13
N LEU A 230 -7.64 8.24 24.28
CA LEU A 230 -7.31 8.07 22.88
C LEU A 230 -8.46 8.59 22.00
N LYS A 231 -8.16 9.52 21.09
CA LYS A 231 -9.11 9.83 20.02
C LYS A 231 -9.19 8.66 19.05
N VAL A 232 -10.36 8.36 18.53
CA VAL A 232 -10.58 7.25 17.61
C VAL A 232 -11.04 7.79 16.26
N THR A 233 -10.15 7.70 15.26
CA THR A 233 -10.39 8.15 13.89
C THR A 233 -10.33 6.96 12.95
N PRO A 234 -11.38 6.13 12.86
CA PRO A 234 -11.31 4.81 12.21
C PRO A 234 -10.94 4.83 10.71
N ALA A 235 -11.15 5.96 10.04
CA ALA A 235 -10.83 6.11 8.61
C ALA A 235 -9.37 6.57 8.37
N HIS A 236 -8.58 6.93 9.40
CA HIS A 236 -7.27 7.56 9.25
C HIS A 236 -6.17 7.03 10.18
N ASP A 237 -6.43 5.93 10.89
CA ASP A 237 -5.45 5.20 11.70
C ASP A 237 -5.78 3.71 11.74
N PHE A 238 -4.75 2.85 11.58
CA PHE A 238 -4.94 1.39 11.50
C PHE A 238 -5.41 0.79 12.83
N ASN A 239 -4.94 1.28 13.98
CA ASN A 239 -5.39 0.81 15.28
C ASN A 239 -6.82 1.28 15.56
N ASP A 240 -7.10 2.53 15.24
CA ASP A 240 -8.43 3.12 15.40
C ASP A 240 -9.47 2.42 14.48
N PHE A 241 -9.03 1.94 13.31
CA PHE A 241 -9.87 1.13 12.42
C PHE A 241 -10.34 -0.16 13.11
N GLU A 242 -9.45 -0.87 13.80
CA GLU A 242 -9.82 -2.08 14.54
C GLU A 242 -10.69 -1.77 15.78
N ILE A 243 -10.42 -0.66 16.48
CA ILE A 243 -11.31 -0.16 17.54
C ILE A 243 -12.69 0.15 16.96
N GLY A 244 -12.75 0.87 15.85
CA GLY A 244 -13.99 1.23 15.17
C GLY A 244 -14.84 0.00 14.79
N LYS A 245 -14.22 -1.06 14.29
CA LYS A 245 -14.90 -2.33 13.99
C LYS A 245 -15.48 -2.98 15.25
N ARG A 246 -14.69 -3.08 16.34
CA ARG A 246 -15.15 -3.68 17.61
C ARG A 246 -16.35 -2.97 18.19
N HIS A 247 -16.32 -1.64 18.11
CA HIS A 247 -17.38 -0.78 18.66
C HIS A 247 -18.47 -0.40 17.65
N LYS A 248 -18.38 -0.89 16.41
CA LYS A 248 -19.33 -0.59 15.31
C LYS A 248 -19.49 0.91 15.08
N LEU A 249 -18.38 1.64 15.15
CA LEU A 249 -18.36 3.07 14.85
C LEU A 249 -18.49 3.30 13.34
N GLU A 250 -18.98 4.45 12.96
CA GLU A 250 -18.93 4.90 11.57
C GLU A 250 -17.49 5.23 11.15
N PHE A 251 -17.21 5.11 9.83
CA PHE A 251 -15.90 5.39 9.27
C PHE A 251 -15.99 6.65 8.41
N LEU A 252 -15.70 7.79 9.01
CA LEU A 252 -15.76 9.09 8.33
C LEU A 252 -14.43 9.40 7.66
N ASN A 253 -14.36 9.21 6.34
CA ASN A 253 -13.20 9.62 5.55
C ASN A 253 -13.23 11.14 5.31
N ILE A 254 -12.20 11.85 5.74
CA ILE A 254 -12.06 13.32 5.56
C ILE A 254 -11.04 13.69 4.48
N LEU A 255 -10.50 12.72 3.72
CA LEU A 255 -9.49 12.96 2.70
C LEU A 255 -10.01 12.70 1.28
N ASN A 256 -9.55 13.52 0.37
CA ASN A 256 -9.56 13.27 -1.07
C ASN A 256 -8.39 12.33 -1.47
N LYS A 257 -8.42 11.80 -2.69
CA LYS A 257 -7.35 10.94 -3.22
C LYS A 257 -5.98 11.65 -3.30
N ASP A 258 -5.96 12.96 -3.45
CA ASP A 258 -4.75 13.80 -3.51
C ASP A 258 -4.22 14.23 -2.13
N GLY A 259 -4.81 13.71 -1.04
CA GLY A 259 -4.43 14.00 0.34
C GLY A 259 -4.88 15.35 0.86
N THR A 260 -5.78 16.05 0.15
CA THR A 260 -6.45 17.26 0.65
C THR A 260 -7.69 16.89 1.48
N LEU A 261 -8.12 17.77 2.38
CA LEU A 261 -9.36 17.59 3.14
C LEU A 261 -10.57 17.71 2.21
N ASN A 262 -11.52 16.78 2.34
CA ASN A 262 -12.72 16.73 1.52
C ASN A 262 -13.93 17.49 2.12
N GLU A 263 -15.11 17.31 1.54
CA GLU A 263 -16.37 17.94 1.95
C GLU A 263 -16.87 17.52 3.34
N ASN A 264 -16.36 16.44 3.92
CA ASN A 264 -16.70 16.00 5.28
C ASN A 264 -15.98 16.82 6.38
N ALA A 265 -14.94 17.55 5.99
CA ALA A 265 -14.31 18.54 6.87
C ALA A 265 -15.11 19.86 6.86
N PRO A 266 -15.06 20.68 7.96
CA PRO A 266 -15.63 22.02 7.95
C PRO A 266 -15.09 22.87 6.80
N LYS A 267 -15.94 23.71 6.19
CA LYS A 267 -15.63 24.48 4.98
C LYS A 267 -14.30 25.24 5.02
N LYS A 268 -13.91 25.73 6.21
CA LYS A 268 -12.65 26.45 6.43
C LYS A 268 -11.42 25.62 6.07
N TYR A 269 -11.46 24.29 6.24
CA TYR A 269 -10.32 23.39 6.09
C TYR A 269 -10.37 22.61 4.78
N GLN A 270 -11.47 22.64 4.03
CA GLN A 270 -11.62 21.90 2.76
C GLN A 270 -10.56 22.32 1.74
N ASN A 271 -10.09 21.36 0.95
CA ASN A 271 -9.06 21.49 -0.09
C ASN A 271 -7.66 21.87 0.42
N LEU A 272 -7.43 21.93 1.74
CA LEU A 272 -6.09 22.10 2.31
C LEU A 272 -5.37 20.74 2.38
N LYS A 273 -4.06 20.73 2.12
CA LYS A 273 -3.21 19.58 2.39
C LYS A 273 -3.09 19.34 3.90
N MET A 274 -2.91 18.09 4.32
CA MET A 274 -2.90 17.70 5.73
C MET A 274 -1.97 18.54 6.60
N LEU A 275 -0.74 18.81 6.18
CA LEU A 275 0.21 19.61 6.95
C LEU A 275 -0.16 21.10 7.01
N GLU A 276 -0.83 21.63 6.00
CA GLU A 276 -1.37 23.00 5.99
C GLU A 276 -2.56 23.10 6.95
N ALA A 277 -3.48 22.13 6.84
CA ALA A 277 -4.63 22.05 7.74
C ALA A 277 -4.21 21.91 9.19
N ARG A 278 -3.18 21.11 9.50
CA ARG A 278 -2.61 20.97 10.85
C ARG A 278 -2.24 22.31 11.46
N LYS A 279 -1.55 23.17 10.72
CA LYS A 279 -1.14 24.51 11.23
C LYS A 279 -2.35 25.34 11.63
N ILE A 280 -3.32 25.43 10.72
CA ILE A 280 -4.53 26.24 10.92
C ILE A 280 -5.39 25.66 12.06
N ILE A 281 -5.53 24.33 12.16
CA ILE A 281 -6.26 23.66 13.21
C ILE A 281 -5.63 23.91 14.59
N ILE A 282 -4.29 23.88 14.68
CA ILE A 282 -3.61 24.17 15.94
C ILE A 282 -3.84 25.63 16.37
N GLU A 283 -3.77 26.58 15.43
CA GLU A 283 -4.05 28.00 15.69
C GLU A 283 -5.50 28.20 16.16
N ASP A 284 -6.46 27.54 15.53
CA ASP A 284 -7.88 27.63 15.90
C ASP A 284 -8.16 26.99 17.25
N LEU A 285 -7.53 25.88 17.57
CA LEU A 285 -7.63 25.24 18.88
C LEU A 285 -7.06 26.13 19.99
N ASP A 286 -5.97 26.85 19.74
CA ASP A 286 -5.38 27.79 20.69
C ASP A 286 -6.29 29.00 20.89
N GLN A 287 -6.80 29.61 19.83
CA GLN A 287 -7.74 30.71 19.89
C GLN A 287 -9.04 30.36 20.63
N ALA A 288 -9.51 29.11 20.49
CA ALA A 288 -10.68 28.61 21.18
C ALA A 288 -10.38 28.17 22.63
N ASN A 289 -9.14 28.27 23.12
CA ASN A 289 -8.69 27.76 24.42
C ASN A 289 -8.87 26.23 24.59
N LEU A 290 -8.89 25.51 23.50
CA LEU A 290 -9.01 24.04 23.46
C LEU A 290 -7.64 23.33 23.37
N LEU A 291 -6.55 24.05 23.15
CA LEU A 291 -5.19 23.55 23.21
C LEU A 291 -4.69 23.62 24.65
N ALA A 292 -4.40 22.45 25.26
CA ALA A 292 -3.88 22.37 26.63
C ALA A 292 -2.34 22.44 26.70
N GLY A 293 -1.65 22.31 25.57
CA GLY A 293 -0.20 22.36 25.45
C GLY A 293 0.33 21.43 24.38
N SER A 294 1.64 21.46 24.18
CA SER A 294 2.34 20.56 23.28
C SER A 294 3.72 20.19 23.81
N GLU A 295 4.19 18.99 23.46
CA GLU A 295 5.50 18.46 23.85
C GLU A 295 6.26 17.95 22.63
N LYS A 296 7.57 18.12 22.62
CA LYS A 296 8.42 17.55 21.53
C LYS A 296 8.36 16.03 21.59
N HIS A 297 8.14 15.43 20.46
CA HIS A 297 8.06 13.98 20.33
C HIS A 297 8.74 13.51 19.04
N LYS A 298 9.46 12.38 19.10
CA LYS A 298 9.98 11.72 17.92
C LYS A 298 8.98 10.67 17.47
N LEU A 299 8.66 10.65 16.19
CA LEU A 299 7.79 9.65 15.61
C LEU A 299 8.34 9.13 14.28
N ALA A 300 8.01 7.89 13.97
CA ALA A 300 8.29 7.31 12.67
C ALA A 300 7.17 7.68 11.69
N ILE A 301 7.52 8.44 10.66
CA ILE A 301 6.59 8.88 9.61
C ILE A 301 6.67 7.90 8.45
N PRO A 302 5.56 7.26 8.04
CA PRO A 302 5.55 6.39 6.88
C PRO A 302 5.65 7.21 5.59
N ARG A 303 6.61 6.85 4.74
CA ARG A 303 6.83 7.47 3.43
C ARG A 303 6.83 6.44 2.33
N GLY A 304 6.38 6.84 1.14
CA GLY A 304 6.51 6.02 -0.06
C GLY A 304 7.97 5.86 -0.47
N GLU A 305 8.46 4.62 -0.56
CA GLU A 305 9.87 4.33 -0.92
C GLU A 305 10.31 5.00 -2.24
N ARG A 306 9.36 5.21 -3.17
CA ARG A 306 9.64 5.76 -4.51
C ARG A 306 9.41 7.26 -4.64
N THR A 307 8.47 7.79 -3.89
CA THR A 307 8.07 9.19 -3.94
C THR A 307 8.74 10.02 -2.86
N GLY A 308 9.04 9.44 -1.68
CA GLY A 308 9.43 10.16 -0.48
C GLY A 308 8.25 10.92 0.18
N GLU A 309 7.05 10.84 -0.40
CA GLU A 309 5.86 11.51 0.14
C GLU A 309 5.36 10.84 1.41
N ILE A 310 4.76 11.62 2.30
CA ILE A 310 4.09 11.11 3.50
C ILE A 310 2.87 10.31 3.05
N LEU A 311 2.77 9.08 3.55
CA LEU A 311 1.64 8.21 3.28
C LEU A 311 0.52 8.48 4.27
N GLU A 312 -0.70 8.47 3.75
CA GLU A 312 -1.90 8.64 4.55
C GLU A 312 -2.65 7.30 4.68
N PRO A 313 -3.04 6.88 5.90
CA PRO A 313 -4.04 5.83 6.03
C PRO A 313 -5.33 6.27 5.35
N TYR A 314 -5.73 5.55 4.31
CA TYR A 314 -6.87 5.90 3.45
C TYR A 314 -7.82 4.73 3.28
N LEU A 315 -9.08 4.97 3.50
CA LEU A 315 -10.12 3.95 3.44
C LEU A 315 -10.64 3.79 2.01
N THR A 316 -10.36 2.66 1.38
CA THR A 316 -10.75 2.40 -0.01
C THR A 316 -10.97 0.91 -0.28
N GLU A 317 -11.72 0.61 -1.33
CA GLU A 317 -11.84 -0.74 -1.86
C GLU A 317 -10.56 -1.16 -2.57
N GLN A 318 -10.06 -2.35 -2.29
CA GLN A 318 -8.87 -2.91 -2.93
C GLN A 318 -9.05 -4.43 -3.10
N TRP A 319 -8.19 -5.03 -3.93
CA TRP A 319 -8.10 -6.47 -4.07
C TRP A 319 -7.02 -7.03 -3.12
N TYR A 320 -7.38 -8.07 -2.40
CA TYR A 320 -6.54 -8.70 -1.39
C TYR A 320 -6.36 -10.20 -1.64
N LEU A 321 -5.17 -10.69 -1.31
CA LEU A 321 -4.86 -12.11 -1.21
C LEU A 321 -4.80 -12.51 0.26
N LYS A 322 -5.59 -13.51 0.67
CA LYS A 322 -5.52 -14.13 2.01
C LYS A 322 -4.22 -14.90 2.15
N THR A 323 -3.31 -14.38 2.94
CA THR A 323 -1.94 -14.91 3.08
C THR A 323 -1.74 -15.82 4.28
N LYS A 324 -2.57 -15.70 5.31
CA LYS A 324 -2.39 -16.37 6.61
C LYS A 324 -2.23 -17.91 6.51
N ASN A 325 -3.11 -18.57 5.76
CA ASN A 325 -3.02 -20.03 5.60
C ASN A 325 -1.78 -20.44 4.79
N LEU A 326 -1.45 -19.66 3.74
CA LEU A 326 -0.26 -19.89 2.92
C LEU A 326 1.03 -19.75 3.75
N ALA A 327 1.10 -18.74 4.61
CA ALA A 327 2.22 -18.51 5.52
C ALA A 327 2.36 -19.62 6.58
N GLN A 328 1.24 -20.13 7.09
CA GLN A 328 1.25 -21.27 8.02
C GLN A 328 1.83 -22.54 7.38
N GLU A 329 1.40 -22.86 6.15
CA GLU A 329 1.91 -24.01 5.41
C GLU A 329 3.41 -23.84 5.07
N ALA A 330 3.81 -22.67 4.58
CA ALA A 330 5.22 -22.36 4.32
C ALA A 330 6.07 -22.49 5.61
N SER A 331 5.58 -22.00 6.74
CA SER A 331 6.25 -22.11 8.04
C SER A 331 6.39 -23.57 8.50
N LYS A 332 5.41 -24.44 8.25
CA LYS A 332 5.50 -25.89 8.54
C LYS A 332 6.61 -26.54 7.72
N LEU A 333 6.73 -26.20 6.43
CA LEU A 333 7.78 -26.77 5.56
C LEU A 333 9.18 -26.41 6.03
N VAL A 334 9.39 -25.18 6.53
CA VAL A 334 10.68 -24.77 7.12
C VAL A 334 10.92 -25.46 8.44
N ARG A 335 9.96 -25.49 9.36
CA ARG A 335 10.12 -26.18 10.67
C ARG A 335 10.41 -27.66 10.52
N ASN A 336 9.84 -28.32 9.52
CA ASN A 336 10.04 -29.75 9.26
C ASN A 336 11.31 -30.04 8.44
N GLY A 337 12.12 -29.02 8.12
CA GLY A 337 13.36 -29.16 7.36
C GLY A 337 13.17 -29.50 5.88
N LYS A 338 11.94 -29.52 5.35
CA LYS A 338 11.66 -29.70 3.91
C LYS A 338 12.13 -28.52 3.07
N VAL A 339 12.15 -27.32 3.65
CA VAL A 339 12.76 -26.10 3.10
C VAL A 339 13.79 -25.62 4.11
N GLN A 340 15.01 -25.35 3.65
CA GLN A 340 16.12 -24.92 4.50
C GLN A 340 16.70 -23.60 4.01
N PHE A 341 17.04 -22.72 4.94
CA PHE A 341 17.76 -21.49 4.65
C PHE A 341 19.27 -21.70 4.78
N VAL A 342 20.01 -21.23 3.81
CA VAL A 342 21.47 -21.22 3.83
C VAL A 342 21.95 -19.79 3.58
N PRO A 343 22.55 -19.14 4.57
CA PRO A 343 22.79 -19.60 5.96
C PRO A 343 21.51 -19.60 6.82
N LYS A 344 21.52 -20.41 7.89
CA LYS A 344 20.34 -20.68 8.74
C LYS A 344 19.81 -19.46 9.49
N ASN A 345 20.63 -18.44 9.72
CA ASN A 345 20.20 -17.20 10.41
C ASN A 345 18.99 -16.50 9.76
N TRP A 346 18.75 -16.71 8.47
CA TRP A 346 17.59 -16.14 7.74
C TRP A 346 16.26 -16.78 8.14
N GLU A 347 16.27 -17.95 8.79
CA GLU A 347 15.03 -18.55 9.32
C GLU A 347 14.33 -17.63 10.33
N LYS A 348 15.09 -16.91 11.17
CA LYS A 348 14.51 -15.96 12.13
C LYS A 348 13.75 -14.83 11.43
N THR A 349 14.36 -14.25 10.39
CA THR A 349 13.73 -13.21 9.59
C THR A 349 12.48 -13.74 8.90
N PHE A 350 12.55 -14.93 8.29
CA PHE A 350 11.40 -15.58 7.67
C PHE A 350 10.24 -15.78 8.66
N PHE A 351 10.50 -16.36 9.84
CA PHE A 351 9.45 -16.61 10.83
C PHE A 351 8.85 -15.31 11.40
N ASN A 352 9.63 -14.25 11.57
CA ASN A 352 9.12 -12.96 11.99
C ASN A 352 8.12 -12.40 10.95
N TRP A 353 8.44 -12.51 9.65
CA TRP A 353 7.51 -12.10 8.59
C TRP A 353 6.24 -12.95 8.55
N MET A 354 6.36 -14.27 8.72
CA MET A 354 5.21 -15.20 8.64
C MET A 354 4.29 -15.13 9.86
N LYS A 355 4.78 -14.64 11.01
CA LYS A 355 4.02 -14.60 12.27
C LYS A 355 2.87 -13.61 12.21
N ASP A 356 3.16 -12.42 11.75
CA ASP A 356 2.24 -11.27 11.78
C ASP A 356 1.87 -10.82 10.35
N ILE A 357 1.79 -11.80 9.43
CA ILE A 357 1.48 -11.50 8.03
C ILE A 357 0.00 -11.13 7.86
N GLU A 358 -0.23 -9.97 7.28
CA GLU A 358 -1.55 -9.48 6.90
C GLU A 358 -1.93 -9.90 5.48
N ASP A 359 -3.22 -9.77 5.14
CA ASP A 359 -3.69 -10.00 3.78
C ASP A 359 -3.03 -9.00 2.82
N TRP A 360 -2.44 -9.53 1.75
CA TRP A 360 -1.68 -8.72 0.83
C TRP A 360 -2.57 -7.93 -0.13
N CYS A 361 -2.47 -6.60 -0.12
CA CYS A 361 -3.09 -5.72 -1.11
C CYS A 361 -2.37 -5.88 -2.47
N ILE A 362 -3.06 -6.53 -3.42
CA ILE A 362 -2.49 -6.86 -4.75
C ILE A 362 -2.90 -5.87 -5.83
N SER A 363 -3.66 -4.85 -5.53
CA SER A 363 -4.13 -3.86 -6.51
C SER A 363 -3.48 -2.50 -6.32
N ARG A 364 -3.31 -1.78 -7.44
CA ARG A 364 -2.83 -0.40 -7.49
C ARG A 364 -3.65 0.39 -8.49
N GLN A 365 -3.77 1.70 -8.28
CA GLN A 365 -4.43 2.64 -9.18
C GLN A 365 -3.42 3.20 -10.20
N LEU A 366 -2.69 2.32 -10.86
CA LEU A 366 -1.71 2.65 -11.89
C LEU A 366 -2.30 2.51 -13.29
N TRP A 367 -1.61 3.05 -14.27
CA TRP A 367 -1.92 2.85 -15.69
C TRP A 367 -0.94 1.89 -16.38
N TRP A 368 0.04 1.39 -15.63
CA TRP A 368 1.07 0.48 -16.10
C TRP A 368 1.17 -0.78 -15.23
N GLY A 369 0.96 -1.95 -15.82
CA GLY A 369 0.98 -3.24 -15.15
C GLY A 369 0.00 -4.25 -15.77
N HIS A 370 -0.27 -5.35 -15.07
CA HIS A 370 -1.28 -6.33 -15.49
C HIS A 370 -2.67 -5.88 -15.05
N ARG A 371 -3.58 -5.76 -15.99
CA ARG A 371 -4.96 -5.37 -15.72
C ARG A 371 -5.71 -6.49 -15.01
N ILE A 372 -6.37 -6.18 -13.90
CA ILE A 372 -7.17 -7.16 -13.15
C ILE A 372 -8.29 -7.71 -14.04
N PRO A 373 -8.46 -9.05 -14.11
CA PRO A 373 -9.48 -9.69 -14.95
C PRO A 373 -10.86 -9.71 -14.26
N ALA A 374 -11.34 -8.52 -13.88
CA ALA A 374 -12.63 -8.31 -13.23
C ALA A 374 -13.59 -7.52 -14.11
N TRP A 375 -14.88 -7.80 -13.96
CA TRP A 375 -15.97 -7.24 -14.73
C TRP A 375 -17.10 -6.86 -13.78
N TYR A 376 -17.81 -5.78 -14.07
CA TYR A 376 -18.91 -5.26 -13.24
C TYR A 376 -20.19 -5.21 -14.07
N ASP A 377 -21.31 -5.66 -13.48
CA ASP A 377 -22.62 -5.39 -14.03
C ASP A 377 -23.16 -4.01 -13.64
N GLU A 378 -24.35 -3.65 -14.09
CA GLU A 378 -25.01 -2.38 -13.81
C GLU A 378 -25.26 -2.16 -12.31
N ASN A 379 -25.33 -3.23 -11.52
CA ASN A 379 -25.49 -3.20 -10.06
C ASN A 379 -24.15 -3.19 -9.31
N LYS A 380 -23.02 -3.00 -10.01
CA LYS A 380 -21.65 -3.08 -9.48
C LYS A 380 -21.26 -4.44 -8.90
N LYS A 381 -21.98 -5.50 -9.22
CA LYS A 381 -21.60 -6.85 -8.84
C LYS A 381 -20.38 -7.28 -9.63
N VAL A 382 -19.39 -7.83 -8.90
CA VAL A 382 -18.10 -8.26 -9.47
C VAL A 382 -18.20 -9.67 -10.03
N TYR A 383 -17.59 -9.85 -11.19
CA TYR A 383 -17.36 -11.15 -11.83
C TYR A 383 -15.90 -11.23 -12.25
N VAL A 384 -15.24 -12.38 -12.05
CA VAL A 384 -13.84 -12.60 -12.41
C VAL A 384 -13.76 -13.62 -13.53
N GLY A 385 -12.94 -13.32 -14.54
CA GLY A 385 -12.68 -14.19 -15.69
C GLY A 385 -11.75 -13.51 -16.70
N LYS A 386 -11.02 -14.30 -17.48
CA LYS A 386 -10.02 -13.80 -18.44
C LYS A 386 -10.63 -12.93 -19.55
N SER A 387 -11.88 -13.19 -19.90
CA SER A 387 -12.60 -12.48 -20.95
C SER A 387 -14.06 -12.28 -20.60
N GLU A 388 -14.71 -11.28 -21.21
CA GLU A 388 -16.13 -11.03 -21.08
C GLU A 388 -16.96 -12.26 -21.50
N ALA A 389 -16.56 -12.94 -22.57
CA ALA A 389 -17.24 -14.15 -23.07
C ALA A 389 -17.20 -15.28 -22.02
N GLU A 390 -16.07 -15.48 -21.36
CA GLU A 390 -15.93 -16.46 -20.28
C GLU A 390 -16.83 -16.12 -19.08
N VAL A 391 -16.80 -14.86 -18.64
CA VAL A 391 -17.64 -14.36 -17.54
C VAL A 391 -19.12 -14.56 -17.85
N ARG A 392 -19.57 -14.20 -19.06
CA ARG A 392 -20.97 -14.38 -19.50
C ARG A 392 -21.39 -15.84 -19.50
N LYS A 393 -20.56 -16.70 -20.07
CA LYS A 393 -20.82 -18.15 -20.13
C LYS A 393 -20.91 -18.77 -18.74
N ARG A 394 -19.96 -18.45 -17.87
CA ARG A 394 -19.84 -19.03 -16.52
C ARG A 394 -20.95 -18.57 -15.58
N ASN A 395 -21.28 -17.29 -15.61
CA ASN A 395 -22.20 -16.67 -14.64
C ASN A 395 -23.59 -16.42 -15.21
N LYS A 396 -23.84 -16.78 -16.47
CA LYS A 396 -25.13 -16.58 -17.17
C LYS A 396 -25.62 -15.12 -17.16
N VAL A 397 -24.68 -14.17 -17.27
CA VAL A 397 -24.98 -12.73 -17.28
C VAL A 397 -25.37 -12.28 -18.67
N SER A 398 -26.56 -11.64 -18.79
CA SER A 398 -27.09 -11.12 -20.06
C SER A 398 -27.01 -9.59 -20.20
N GLY A 399 -26.85 -8.84 -19.10
CA GLY A 399 -26.75 -7.37 -19.10
C GLY A 399 -25.39 -6.84 -19.55
N THR A 400 -25.20 -5.53 -19.46
CA THR A 400 -23.93 -4.85 -19.77
C THR A 400 -22.87 -5.27 -18.76
N LEU A 401 -21.66 -5.56 -19.24
CA LEU A 401 -20.49 -5.78 -18.41
C LEU A 401 -19.41 -4.75 -18.72
N THR A 402 -18.92 -4.09 -17.69
CA THR A 402 -17.79 -3.14 -17.79
C THR A 402 -16.57 -3.78 -17.16
N ARG A 403 -15.45 -3.79 -17.90
CA ARG A 403 -14.17 -4.28 -17.38
C ARG A 403 -13.60 -3.30 -16.37
N ASP A 404 -12.94 -3.83 -15.33
CA ASP A 404 -12.20 -3.03 -14.37
C ASP A 404 -11.14 -2.16 -15.06
N GLU A 405 -11.19 -0.85 -14.80
CA GLU A 405 -10.27 0.15 -15.35
C GLU A 405 -9.47 0.87 -14.25
N GLU A 406 -9.79 0.63 -12.99
CA GLU A 406 -9.18 1.30 -11.85
C GLU A 406 -7.99 0.52 -11.27
N TYR A 407 -8.07 -0.83 -11.27
CA TYR A 407 -7.12 -1.66 -10.54
C TYR A 407 -6.18 -2.45 -11.45
N TRP A 408 -4.90 -2.43 -11.11
CA TRP A 408 -3.81 -3.11 -11.81
C TRP A 408 -2.92 -3.86 -10.83
N ILE A 409 -2.38 -5.00 -11.27
CA ILE A 409 -1.43 -5.78 -10.49
C ILE A 409 -0.03 -5.24 -10.80
N PRO A 410 0.73 -4.73 -9.81
CA PRO A 410 2.01 -4.03 -10.02
C PRO A 410 3.21 -4.95 -10.25
N GLY A 411 3.03 -6.17 -10.67
CA GLY A 411 4.11 -7.14 -10.86
C GLY A 411 4.24 -8.14 -9.72
N PHE A 412 4.14 -9.40 -10.08
CA PHE A 412 4.10 -10.51 -9.12
C PHE A 412 5.48 -10.85 -8.49
N LEU A 413 6.58 -10.54 -9.17
CA LEU A 413 7.90 -11.08 -8.82
C LEU A 413 8.66 -10.29 -7.75
N ARG A 414 8.40 -9.00 -7.56
CA ARG A 414 9.12 -8.18 -6.59
C ARG A 414 8.52 -8.18 -5.19
N ASN A 415 7.21 -8.38 -5.08
CA ASN A 415 6.51 -8.31 -3.81
C ASN A 415 6.58 -9.60 -2.99
N CYS A 416 7.12 -10.67 -3.55
CA CYS A 416 7.32 -11.92 -2.79
C CYS A 416 8.44 -11.86 -1.74
N GLY A 417 9.08 -10.71 -1.51
CA GLY A 417 10.07 -10.53 -0.43
C GLY A 417 11.33 -11.41 -0.52
N LEU A 418 11.35 -12.35 -1.47
CA LEU A 418 12.39 -13.39 -1.61
C LEU A 418 13.62 -12.91 -2.40
N LEU A 419 13.61 -11.69 -2.94
CA LEU A 419 14.67 -11.16 -3.82
C LEU A 419 15.15 -9.76 -3.42
N ARG A 420 15.10 -9.39 -2.13
CA ARG A 420 15.94 -8.27 -1.66
C ARG A 420 17.33 -8.80 -1.33
N PRO A 421 18.40 -8.14 -1.83
CA PRO A 421 19.77 -8.48 -1.47
C PRO A 421 20.04 -8.28 0.02
#